data_da7bf14710bf35d33d18d9b14a0a734b
#
_entry.id   da7bf14710bf35d33d18d9b14a0a734b
#
_cell.length_a   1.000
_cell.length_b   1.000
_cell.length_c   1.000
_cell.angle_alpha   90.00
_cell.angle_beta   90.00
_cell.angle_gamma   90.00
#
_symmetry.space_group_name_H-M   'P 1'
#
loop_
_entity.id
_entity.type
_entity.pdbx_description
1 polymer ?
#
loop_
_entity_poly.entity_id
_entity_poly.type
_entity_poly.pdbx_seq_one_letter_code
_entity_poly.pdbx_strand_id
1 'polypeptide(L)'
;KFFNQLGVGFMSHYYFLPHQRVDDMLDALKSDGYNCVAPRHHDGAINYDTLNKASELPWGFHDEQAPGHYAVKKTDHQHAFGFVLPTTSVKPMLFKAKENVWKVARNEAGKLAFEPIVEFDKIAVFGVRPCDLRGIEIQDRVFMGNSYNDVRYVKRRENQFLIAMNCTKSHSNCFCTALGDSPQADKGFDLAMTELDGEGFVVEIGSEKGRKLIDQLNLVASSGGQAQKALARIEYAADGQRKTLPPIKEVEAKLMANLEHPQWDDVASRCLSCGSCTQVCPTCFCHTERDEPNVLGTET
;
A
#
# COMPACT_ATOMS: atom_id res chain seq x y z
N LYS A 1 9.04 16.88 -18.39
CA LYS A 1 10.07 16.41 -19.36
C LYS A 1 10.25 14.88 -19.42
N PHE A 2 9.46 14.10 -18.67
CA PHE A 2 9.57 12.63 -18.63
C PHE A 2 8.74 11.89 -19.70
N PHE A 3 7.84 12.53 -20.40
CA PHE A 3 6.79 11.86 -21.21
C PHE A 3 6.99 11.88 -22.74
N ASN A 4 8.13 12.33 -23.26
CA ASN A 4 8.31 12.52 -24.72
C ASN A 4 8.90 11.33 -25.49
N GLN A 5 8.87 10.08 -24.95
CA GLN A 5 9.35 8.88 -25.65
C GLN A 5 8.34 7.74 -25.76
N LEU A 6 7.06 8.02 -25.74
CA LEU A 6 6.03 6.98 -25.84
C LEU A 6 5.59 6.80 -27.31
N GLY A 7 6.39 6.02 -28.05
CA GLY A 7 6.05 5.57 -29.42
C GLY A 7 4.96 4.49 -29.43
N VAL A 8 4.46 4.16 -30.61
CA VAL A 8 3.35 3.23 -30.94
C VAL A 8 3.45 1.85 -30.27
N GLY A 9 4.62 1.42 -29.75
CA GLY A 9 4.81 0.18 -29.00
C GLY A 9 4.26 0.19 -27.56
N PHE A 10 3.87 1.33 -27.01
CA PHE A 10 3.42 1.50 -25.62
C PHE A 10 1.99 1.02 -25.36
N MET A 11 1.15 0.96 -26.41
CA MET A 11 -0.28 0.62 -26.28
C MET A 11 -0.55 -0.88 -26.03
N SER A 12 0.39 -1.78 -26.27
CA SER A 12 0.19 -3.23 -26.15
C SER A 12 0.23 -3.78 -24.72
N HIS A 13 0.45 -2.92 -23.72
CA HIS A 13 0.62 -3.32 -22.32
C HIS A 13 -0.52 -2.88 -21.38
N TYR A 14 -1.49 -2.12 -21.89
CA TYR A 14 -2.64 -1.65 -21.09
C TYR A 14 -3.90 -2.41 -21.44
N TYR A 15 -4.61 -2.85 -20.43
CA TYR A 15 -5.91 -3.51 -20.52
C TYR A 15 -6.98 -2.61 -19.94
N PHE A 16 -8.25 -2.95 -20.18
CA PHE A 16 -9.36 -2.21 -19.61
C PHE A 16 -10.27 -3.13 -18.81
N LEU A 17 -10.51 -2.76 -17.53
CA LEU A 17 -11.44 -3.41 -16.64
C LEU A 17 -12.64 -2.49 -16.41
N PRO A 18 -13.82 -2.75 -16.98
CA PRO A 18 -15.03 -2.02 -16.65
C PRO A 18 -15.39 -2.12 -15.16
N HIS A 19 -15.99 -1.08 -14.58
CA HIS A 19 -16.42 -1.10 -13.16
C HIS A 19 -17.30 -2.31 -12.83
N GLN A 20 -18.18 -2.72 -13.75
CA GLN A 20 -19.09 -3.85 -13.58
C GLN A 20 -18.38 -5.21 -13.49
N ARG A 21 -17.11 -5.28 -13.91
CA ARG A 21 -16.31 -6.51 -13.89
C ARG A 21 -15.32 -6.59 -12.72
N VAL A 22 -15.39 -5.67 -11.77
CA VAL A 22 -14.53 -5.72 -10.57
C VAL A 22 -14.84 -6.97 -9.74
N ASP A 23 -16.12 -7.37 -9.65
CA ASP A 23 -16.49 -8.62 -8.96
C ASP A 23 -15.88 -9.86 -9.64
N ASP A 24 -15.78 -9.91 -10.97
CA ASP A 24 -15.10 -11.01 -11.69
C ASP A 24 -13.64 -11.13 -11.24
N MET A 25 -12.96 -9.98 -11.06
CA MET A 25 -11.58 -9.96 -10.60
C MET A 25 -11.45 -10.41 -9.14
N LEU A 26 -12.36 -10.00 -8.27
CA LEU A 26 -12.40 -10.46 -6.89
C LEU A 26 -12.65 -11.97 -6.79
N ASP A 27 -13.56 -12.50 -7.61
CA ASP A 27 -13.89 -13.92 -7.62
C ASP A 27 -12.73 -14.77 -8.16
N ALA A 28 -12.01 -14.28 -9.17
CA ALA A 28 -10.81 -14.92 -9.67
C ALA A 28 -9.71 -14.99 -8.59
N LEU A 29 -9.44 -13.88 -7.89
CA LEU A 29 -8.45 -13.85 -6.80
C LEU A 29 -8.84 -14.78 -5.64
N LYS A 30 -10.12 -14.81 -5.26
CA LYS A 30 -10.63 -15.71 -4.22
C LYS A 30 -10.51 -17.18 -4.63
N SER A 31 -10.77 -17.51 -5.89
CA SER A 31 -10.59 -18.88 -6.41
C SER A 31 -9.13 -19.34 -6.35
N ASP A 32 -8.17 -18.40 -6.45
CA ASP A 32 -6.74 -18.65 -6.27
C ASP A 32 -6.33 -18.66 -4.77
N GLY A 33 -7.30 -18.53 -3.86
CA GLY A 33 -7.13 -18.61 -2.41
C GLY A 33 -6.71 -17.30 -1.74
N TYR A 34 -6.86 -16.15 -2.40
CA TYR A 34 -6.57 -14.85 -1.80
C TYR A 34 -7.72 -14.31 -0.97
N ASN A 35 -7.43 -13.80 0.21
CA ASN A 35 -8.31 -12.90 0.95
C ASN A 35 -8.14 -11.50 0.38
N CYS A 36 -9.20 -10.92 -0.18
CA CYS A 36 -9.15 -9.58 -0.75
C CYS A 36 -9.33 -8.51 0.33
N VAL A 37 -8.49 -7.49 0.31
CA VAL A 37 -8.52 -6.33 1.22
C VAL A 37 -8.46 -5.06 0.39
N ALA A 38 -9.28 -4.07 0.75
CA ALA A 38 -9.32 -2.78 0.06
C ALA A 38 -9.69 -1.64 1.01
N PRO A 39 -9.48 -0.38 0.61
CA PRO A 39 -10.05 0.76 1.31
C PRO A 39 -11.59 0.68 1.31
N ARG A 40 -12.19 0.83 2.48
CA ARG A 40 -13.64 0.88 2.70
C ARG A 40 -13.99 2.05 3.59
N HIS A 41 -15.20 2.58 3.44
CA HIS A 41 -15.69 3.66 4.30
C HIS A 41 -16.41 3.09 5.52
N HIS A 42 -15.89 3.36 6.72
CA HIS A 42 -16.49 3.01 8.00
C HIS A 42 -16.29 4.15 8.99
N ASP A 43 -17.32 4.47 9.77
CA ASP A 43 -17.26 5.43 10.90
C ASP A 43 -16.62 6.77 10.54
N GLY A 44 -16.93 7.30 9.34
CA GLY A 44 -16.43 8.59 8.88
C GLY A 44 -14.97 8.59 8.39
N ALA A 45 -14.36 7.42 8.24
CA ALA A 45 -12.99 7.26 7.73
C ALA A 45 -12.92 6.20 6.62
N ILE A 46 -11.87 6.30 5.79
CA ILE A 46 -11.55 5.26 4.81
C ILE A 46 -10.36 4.47 5.35
N ASN A 47 -10.59 3.17 5.56
CA ASN A 47 -9.61 2.25 6.12
C ASN A 47 -9.51 0.98 5.27
N TYR A 48 -8.36 0.29 5.31
CA TYR A 48 -8.25 -1.05 4.73
C TYR A 48 -9.07 -2.05 5.55
N ASP A 49 -9.91 -2.81 4.86
CA ASP A 49 -10.74 -3.88 5.43
C ASP A 49 -11.00 -4.97 4.39
N THR A 50 -11.52 -6.12 4.82
CA THR A 50 -11.89 -7.23 3.94
C THR A 50 -12.89 -6.78 2.87
N LEU A 51 -12.61 -7.14 1.61
CA LEU A 51 -13.43 -6.83 0.45
C LEU A 51 -14.08 -8.10 -0.10
N ASN A 52 -15.38 -8.20 0.00
CA ASN A 52 -16.13 -9.34 -0.54
C ASN A 52 -16.76 -9.05 -1.91
N LYS A 53 -17.18 -7.81 -2.14
CA LYS A 53 -17.86 -7.36 -3.37
C LYS A 53 -17.40 -5.96 -3.76
N ALA A 54 -17.42 -5.68 -5.04
CA ALA A 54 -17.10 -4.36 -5.60
C ALA A 54 -17.98 -3.24 -5.03
N SER A 55 -19.24 -3.54 -4.65
CA SER A 55 -20.13 -2.56 -4.04
C SER A 55 -19.69 -2.06 -2.65
N GLU A 56 -18.76 -2.74 -1.99
CA GLU A 56 -18.20 -2.34 -0.69
C GLU A 56 -17.06 -1.33 -0.81
N LEU A 57 -16.54 -1.10 -2.03
CA LEU A 57 -15.58 -0.01 -2.28
C LEU A 57 -16.24 1.34 -1.96
N PRO A 58 -15.46 2.37 -1.61
CA PRO A 58 -16.00 3.66 -1.18
C PRO A 58 -16.47 4.53 -2.37
N TRP A 59 -17.45 4.03 -3.11
CA TRP A 59 -18.03 4.71 -4.28
C TRP A 59 -18.63 6.07 -3.93
N GLY A 60 -18.18 7.08 -4.63
CA GLY A 60 -18.67 8.46 -4.45
C GLY A 60 -18.09 9.16 -3.22
N PHE A 61 -17.16 8.54 -2.49
CA PHE A 61 -16.50 9.20 -1.36
C PHE A 61 -15.19 9.86 -1.79
N HIS A 62 -14.92 11.03 -1.22
CA HIS A 62 -13.64 11.70 -1.27
C HIS A 62 -13.21 12.16 0.12
N ASP A 63 -11.92 12.37 0.29
CA ASP A 63 -11.34 12.88 1.51
C ASP A 63 -10.94 14.35 1.38
N GLU A 64 -10.99 15.06 2.47
CA GLU A 64 -10.41 16.39 2.66
C GLU A 64 -9.34 16.28 3.74
N GLN A 65 -8.11 16.66 3.41
CA GLN A 65 -6.98 16.56 4.32
C GLN A 65 -6.21 17.87 4.37
N ALA A 66 -5.96 18.33 5.60
CA ALA A 66 -5.08 19.44 5.91
C ALA A 66 -4.39 19.17 7.26
N PRO A 67 -3.36 19.92 7.66
CA PRO A 67 -2.79 19.77 8.99
C PRO A 67 -3.85 19.85 10.10
N GLY A 68 -3.97 18.77 10.90
CA GLY A 68 -4.98 18.66 11.96
C GLY A 68 -6.42 18.45 11.49
N HIS A 69 -6.66 18.21 10.22
CA HIS A 69 -8.00 18.00 9.67
C HIS A 69 -8.04 16.80 8.74
N TYR A 70 -9.03 15.93 8.95
CA TYR A 70 -9.43 14.85 8.06
C TYR A 70 -10.95 14.74 8.05
N ALA A 71 -11.55 14.69 6.88
CA ALA A 71 -12.98 14.45 6.70
C ALA A 71 -13.23 13.65 5.43
N VAL A 72 -14.24 12.79 5.47
CA VAL A 72 -14.74 12.06 4.30
C VAL A 72 -16.10 12.59 3.93
N LYS A 73 -16.28 12.92 2.65
CA LYS A 73 -17.54 13.44 2.11
C LYS A 73 -18.02 12.59 0.95
N LYS A 74 -19.33 12.44 0.88
CA LYS A 74 -19.99 11.80 -0.28
C LYS A 74 -20.30 12.84 -1.33
N THR A 75 -20.10 12.46 -2.59
CA THR A 75 -20.40 13.27 -3.77
C THR A 75 -21.10 12.43 -4.82
N ASP A 76 -21.57 13.07 -5.89
CA ASP A 76 -22.30 12.41 -6.98
C ASP A 76 -21.37 11.73 -8.01
N HIS A 77 -20.05 11.82 -7.85
CA HIS A 77 -19.12 11.16 -8.77
C HIS A 77 -19.12 9.64 -8.60
N GLN A 78 -18.86 8.92 -9.68
CA GLN A 78 -18.86 7.46 -9.75
C GLN A 78 -17.45 6.87 -9.61
N HIS A 79 -16.63 7.38 -8.67
CA HIS A 79 -15.29 6.86 -8.39
C HIS A 79 -15.29 5.96 -7.17
N ALA A 80 -14.62 4.82 -7.29
CA ALA A 80 -14.28 3.96 -6.15
C ALA A 80 -13.06 4.48 -5.39
N PHE A 81 -12.13 5.16 -6.07
CA PHE A 81 -10.88 5.67 -5.51
C PHE A 81 -10.80 7.20 -5.60
N GLY A 82 -11.94 7.88 -5.40
CA GLY A 82 -12.04 9.34 -5.38
C GLY A 82 -11.33 10.04 -4.21
N PHE A 83 -10.72 9.31 -3.31
CA PHE A 83 -9.90 9.78 -2.18
C PHE A 83 -8.40 9.63 -2.48
N VAL A 84 -7.53 10.26 -1.68
CA VAL A 84 -6.08 10.20 -1.89
C VAL A 84 -5.45 9.05 -1.11
N LEU A 85 -5.63 9.02 0.22
CA LEU A 85 -5.07 7.98 1.08
C LEU A 85 -6.08 7.51 2.13
N PRO A 86 -6.12 6.21 2.43
CA PRO A 86 -6.78 5.73 3.64
C PRO A 86 -6.11 6.29 4.91
N THR A 87 -6.80 6.22 6.04
CA THR A 87 -6.21 6.58 7.35
C THR A 87 -5.29 5.49 7.89
N THR A 88 -5.41 4.27 7.40
CA THR A 88 -4.51 3.14 7.67
C THR A 88 -3.59 2.90 6.47
N SER A 89 -2.44 2.25 6.69
CA SER A 89 -1.49 1.88 5.64
C SER A 89 -1.52 0.38 5.35
N VAL A 90 -0.83 -0.04 4.31
CA VAL A 90 -0.63 -1.47 3.97
C VAL A 90 0.37 -2.17 4.90
N LYS A 91 1.10 -1.43 5.73
CA LYS A 91 2.14 -1.96 6.62
C LYS A 91 1.69 -3.12 7.51
N PRO A 92 0.51 -3.09 8.18
CA PRO A 92 0.06 -4.19 9.04
C PRO A 92 -0.12 -5.53 8.33
N MET A 93 -0.25 -5.53 7.00
CA MET A 93 -0.38 -6.74 6.19
C MET A 93 0.96 -7.43 5.97
N LEU A 94 2.07 -6.70 6.14
CA LEU A 94 3.44 -7.21 6.02
C LEU A 94 4.13 -7.32 7.37
N PHE A 95 4.01 -6.29 8.20
CA PHE A 95 4.61 -6.17 9.51
C PHE A 95 3.50 -6.04 10.55
N LYS A 96 3.14 -7.17 11.18
CA LYS A 96 2.04 -7.22 12.17
C LYS A 96 2.44 -6.46 13.44
N ALA A 97 1.48 -5.80 14.07
CA ALA A 97 1.70 -5.07 15.33
C ALA A 97 2.01 -6.01 16.50
N LYS A 98 1.47 -7.22 16.48
CA LYS A 98 1.78 -8.32 17.44
C LYS A 98 1.71 -9.65 16.68
N GLU A 99 2.69 -10.51 16.90
CA GLU A 99 2.69 -11.88 16.38
C GLU A 99 3.50 -12.82 17.28
N ASN A 100 3.13 -14.08 17.27
CA ASN A 100 3.90 -15.12 17.93
C ASN A 100 5.05 -15.54 17.01
N VAL A 101 6.28 -15.53 17.53
CA VAL A 101 7.48 -15.82 16.73
C VAL A 101 8.04 -17.23 17.01
N TRP A 102 7.87 -17.71 18.24
CA TRP A 102 8.33 -19.01 18.69
C TRP A 102 7.31 -19.64 19.62
N LYS A 103 7.21 -20.96 19.54
CA LYS A 103 6.65 -21.79 20.61
C LYS A 103 7.78 -22.50 21.30
N VAL A 104 7.83 -22.39 22.61
CA VAL A 104 8.88 -23.03 23.43
C VAL A 104 8.20 -24.00 24.37
N ALA A 105 8.65 -25.26 24.36
CA ALA A 105 8.14 -26.30 25.24
C ALA A 105 9.30 -27.15 25.79
N ARG A 106 9.08 -27.87 26.88
CA ARG A 106 10.03 -28.88 27.36
C ARG A 106 9.75 -30.20 26.65
N ASN A 107 10.80 -30.78 26.05
CA ASN A 107 10.71 -32.10 25.48
C ASN A 107 10.72 -33.19 26.60
N GLU A 108 10.55 -34.45 26.22
CA GLU A 108 10.53 -35.61 27.16
C GLU A 108 11.80 -35.70 28.00
N ALA A 109 12.94 -35.20 27.54
CA ALA A 109 14.19 -35.15 28.27
C ALA A 109 14.32 -33.90 29.16
N GLY A 110 13.27 -33.10 29.32
CA GLY A 110 13.26 -31.86 30.11
C GLY A 110 14.01 -30.68 29.50
N LYS A 111 14.55 -30.79 28.27
CA LYS A 111 15.25 -29.73 27.56
C LYS A 111 14.25 -28.84 26.83
N LEU A 112 14.57 -27.54 26.72
CA LEU A 112 13.78 -26.59 25.93
C LEU A 112 13.88 -26.94 24.44
N ALA A 113 12.75 -27.05 23.79
CA ALA A 113 12.59 -27.16 22.34
C ALA A 113 11.92 -25.87 21.79
N PHE A 114 12.52 -25.29 20.78
CA PHE A 114 12.06 -24.07 20.15
C PHE A 114 11.50 -24.40 18.77
N GLU A 115 10.24 -24.05 18.54
CA GLU A 115 9.57 -24.21 17.25
C GLU A 115 9.24 -22.84 16.68
N PRO A 116 9.76 -22.49 15.49
CA PRO A 116 9.41 -21.22 14.87
C PRO A 116 7.97 -21.25 14.39
N ILE A 117 7.23 -20.17 14.67
CA ILE A 117 5.89 -19.97 14.16
C ILE A 117 5.99 -19.09 12.91
N VAL A 118 5.55 -19.62 11.76
CA VAL A 118 5.52 -18.88 10.48
C VAL A 118 4.11 -18.96 9.92
N GLU A 119 3.31 -17.97 10.27
CA GLU A 119 1.94 -17.82 9.78
C GLU A 119 1.88 -16.81 8.65
N PHE A 120 1.19 -17.15 7.58
CA PHE A 120 0.93 -16.24 6.47
C PHE A 120 -0.41 -16.57 5.82
N ASP A 121 -1.05 -15.52 5.35
CA ASP A 121 -2.26 -15.60 4.53
C ASP A 121 -1.92 -15.15 3.12
N LYS A 122 -2.63 -15.70 2.13
CA LYS A 122 -2.64 -15.12 0.79
C LYS A 122 -3.56 -13.90 0.80
N ILE A 123 -2.99 -12.73 0.61
CA ILE A 123 -3.74 -11.46 0.67
C ILE A 123 -3.59 -10.72 -0.67
N ALA A 124 -4.72 -10.40 -1.30
CA ALA A 124 -4.77 -9.47 -2.42
C ALA A 124 -5.16 -8.08 -1.92
N VAL A 125 -4.26 -7.11 -2.05
CA VAL A 125 -4.46 -5.75 -1.56
C VAL A 125 -4.80 -4.83 -2.71
N PHE A 126 -6.01 -4.31 -2.70
CA PHE A 126 -6.49 -3.32 -3.66
C PHE A 126 -6.19 -1.90 -3.18
N GLY A 127 -5.85 -1.01 -4.11
CA GLY A 127 -5.75 0.41 -3.83
C GLY A 127 -4.43 0.83 -3.17
N VAL A 128 -3.38 0.02 -3.30
CA VAL A 128 -2.03 0.38 -2.83
C VAL A 128 -1.54 1.60 -3.59
N ARG A 129 -1.22 2.69 -2.90
CA ARG A 129 -0.74 3.90 -3.56
C ARG A 129 0.74 3.80 -3.93
N PRO A 130 1.23 4.55 -4.94
CA PRO A 130 2.64 4.56 -5.32
C PRO A 130 3.59 4.84 -4.14
N CYS A 131 3.21 5.74 -3.22
CA CYS A 131 3.98 6.02 -2.01
C CYS A 131 4.01 4.83 -1.02
N ASP A 132 2.93 4.01 -0.95
CA ASP A 132 2.94 2.77 -0.16
C ASP A 132 3.87 1.72 -0.77
N LEU A 133 3.91 1.60 -2.11
CA LEU A 133 4.86 0.72 -2.80
C LEU A 133 6.30 1.10 -2.48
N ARG A 134 6.63 2.40 -2.42
CA ARG A 134 7.94 2.87 -1.97
C ARG A 134 8.22 2.48 -0.52
N GLY A 135 7.20 2.57 0.34
CA GLY A 135 7.29 2.10 1.72
C GLY A 135 7.59 0.60 1.81
N ILE A 136 6.90 -0.21 1.00
CA ILE A 136 7.14 -1.66 0.90
C ILE A 136 8.57 -1.93 0.40
N GLU A 137 9.06 -1.21 -0.61
CA GLU A 137 10.43 -1.34 -1.11
C GLU A 137 11.48 -1.09 0.00
N ILE A 138 11.24 -0.12 0.88
CA ILE A 138 12.12 0.12 2.03
C ILE A 138 12.11 -1.07 2.98
N GLN A 139 10.92 -1.61 3.29
CA GLN A 139 10.80 -2.80 4.14
C GLN A 139 11.45 -4.03 3.50
N ASP A 140 11.26 -4.25 2.19
CA ASP A 140 11.90 -5.33 1.45
C ASP A 140 13.44 -5.27 1.59
N ARG A 141 14.03 -4.07 1.49
CA ARG A 141 15.49 -3.89 1.69
C ARG A 141 15.95 -4.27 3.09
N VAL A 142 15.15 -3.97 4.11
CA VAL A 142 15.49 -4.26 5.51
C VAL A 142 15.29 -5.73 5.84
N PHE A 143 14.17 -6.33 5.45
CA PHE A 143 13.77 -7.66 5.88
C PHE A 143 14.15 -8.78 4.91
N MET A 144 14.51 -8.45 3.65
CA MET A 144 14.84 -9.43 2.60
C MET A 144 16.17 -9.12 1.88
N GLY A 145 16.75 -7.93 2.05
CA GLY A 145 17.89 -7.45 1.27
C GLY A 145 19.27 -7.68 1.90
N ASN A 146 19.34 -8.27 3.09
CA ASN A 146 20.56 -8.43 3.88
C ASN A 146 20.95 -9.91 4.05
N SER A 147 22.06 -10.14 4.77
CA SER A 147 22.54 -11.49 5.11
C SER A 147 21.54 -12.29 5.96
N TYR A 148 20.64 -11.63 6.66
CA TYR A 148 19.60 -12.23 7.49
C TYR A 148 18.23 -11.77 6.97
N ASN A 149 17.43 -12.75 6.53
CA ASN A 149 16.07 -12.51 6.07
C ASN A 149 15.09 -12.83 7.21
N ASP A 150 14.10 -11.97 7.41
CA ASP A 150 12.97 -12.31 8.27
C ASP A 150 12.03 -13.26 7.50
N VAL A 151 12.04 -14.54 7.90
CA VAL A 151 11.29 -15.60 7.23
C VAL A 151 9.79 -15.30 7.21
N ARG A 152 9.23 -14.67 8.25
CA ARG A 152 7.81 -14.31 8.34
C ARG A 152 7.45 -13.21 7.35
N TYR A 153 8.29 -12.17 7.29
CA TYR A 153 8.12 -11.09 6.32
C TYR A 153 8.20 -11.63 4.88
N VAL A 154 9.24 -12.43 4.58
CA VAL A 154 9.44 -13.07 3.26
C VAL A 154 8.19 -13.85 2.86
N LYS A 155 7.68 -14.70 3.75
CA LYS A 155 6.51 -15.54 3.46
C LYS A 155 5.25 -14.72 3.20
N ARG A 156 5.00 -13.67 3.98
CA ARG A 156 3.89 -12.74 3.71
C ARG A 156 4.05 -12.05 2.37
N ARG A 157 5.24 -11.53 2.08
CA ARG A 157 5.55 -10.80 0.84
C ARG A 157 5.37 -11.67 -0.40
N GLU A 158 5.82 -12.94 -0.36
CA GLU A 158 5.63 -13.92 -1.43
C GLU A 158 4.14 -14.24 -1.70
N ASN A 159 3.32 -14.21 -0.64
CA ASN A 159 1.90 -14.54 -0.68
C ASN A 159 0.97 -13.33 -0.83
N GLN A 160 1.52 -12.16 -1.11
CA GLN A 160 0.75 -10.98 -1.48
C GLN A 160 0.50 -10.90 -3.00
N PHE A 161 -0.66 -10.34 -3.33
CA PHE A 161 -0.99 -9.84 -4.66
C PHE A 161 -1.29 -8.35 -4.52
N LEU A 162 -0.45 -7.49 -5.09
CA LEU A 162 -0.55 -6.04 -4.93
C LEU A 162 -1.18 -5.41 -6.18
N ILE A 163 -2.35 -4.79 -5.97
CA ILE A 163 -3.05 -4.02 -6.99
C ILE A 163 -2.87 -2.54 -6.63
N ALA A 164 -1.90 -1.92 -7.32
CA ALA A 164 -1.61 -0.52 -7.17
C ALA A 164 -2.72 0.33 -7.77
N MET A 165 -3.02 1.47 -7.16
CA MET A 165 -3.94 2.47 -7.67
C MET A 165 -3.19 3.77 -7.89
N ASN A 166 -2.98 4.14 -9.14
CA ASN A 166 -2.38 5.41 -9.52
C ASN A 166 -3.22 6.59 -9.00
N CYS A 167 -2.55 7.64 -8.54
CA CYS A 167 -3.26 8.81 -8.04
C CYS A 167 -3.79 9.66 -9.21
N THR A 168 -5.09 9.94 -9.19
CA THR A 168 -5.76 10.81 -10.17
C THR A 168 -6.00 12.21 -9.62
N LYS A 169 -5.68 12.42 -8.33
CA LYS A 169 -5.67 13.71 -7.65
C LYS A 169 -4.64 13.70 -6.52
N SER A 170 -4.30 14.87 -6.00
CA SER A 170 -3.41 15.05 -4.85
C SER A 170 -4.02 15.98 -3.82
N HIS A 171 -3.54 15.91 -2.59
CA HIS A 171 -3.87 16.83 -1.49
C HIS A 171 -2.70 17.73 -1.14
N SER A 172 -2.97 18.75 -0.32
CA SER A 172 -1.95 19.67 0.21
C SER A 172 -0.83 18.96 0.99
N ASN A 173 -1.07 17.74 1.47
CA ASN A 173 -0.09 16.92 2.18
C ASN A 173 0.78 16.04 1.26
N CYS A 174 0.41 15.89 -0.02
CA CYS A 174 1.19 15.11 -0.98
C CYS A 174 2.49 15.83 -1.36
N PHE A 175 3.58 15.07 -1.45
CA PHE A 175 4.90 15.58 -1.83
C PHE A 175 5.82 14.54 -2.49
N CYS A 176 5.26 13.45 -3.06
CA CYS A 176 6.07 12.43 -3.71
C CYS A 176 6.90 13.00 -4.87
N THR A 177 6.34 13.95 -5.64
CA THR A 177 7.07 14.63 -6.73
C THR A 177 8.29 15.42 -6.24
N ALA A 178 8.24 15.98 -5.02
CA ALA A 178 9.37 16.65 -4.40
C ALA A 178 10.50 15.69 -3.97
N LEU A 179 10.18 14.41 -3.82
CA LEU A 179 11.14 13.33 -3.54
C LEU A 179 11.71 12.68 -4.82
N GLY A 180 11.28 13.12 -5.99
CA GLY A 180 11.65 12.52 -7.28
C GLY A 180 10.80 11.28 -7.65
N ASP A 181 9.74 11.01 -6.92
CA ASP A 181 8.75 9.96 -7.19
C ASP A 181 7.57 10.49 -8.03
N SER A 182 6.60 9.63 -8.31
CA SER A 182 5.46 9.93 -9.16
C SER A 182 4.15 9.47 -8.50
N PRO A 183 3.01 10.12 -8.83
CA PRO A 183 1.68 9.56 -8.59
C PRO A 183 1.37 8.27 -9.38
N GLN A 184 2.24 7.89 -10.32
CA GLN A 184 2.19 6.63 -11.05
C GLN A 184 3.06 5.58 -10.36
N ALA A 185 2.54 4.37 -10.22
CA ALA A 185 3.33 3.21 -9.81
C ALA A 185 4.30 2.81 -10.94
N ASP A 186 5.57 2.59 -10.61
CA ASP A 186 6.61 2.20 -11.57
C ASP A 186 7.03 0.73 -11.42
N LYS A 187 6.92 0.17 -10.21
CA LYS A 187 7.33 -1.20 -9.88
C LYS A 187 6.76 -1.68 -8.55
N GLY A 188 6.97 -2.97 -8.24
CA GLY A 188 6.62 -3.55 -6.93
C GLY A 188 5.16 -3.96 -6.79
N PHE A 189 4.40 -3.98 -7.88
CA PHE A 189 2.99 -4.36 -7.96
C PHE A 189 2.79 -5.57 -8.90
N ASP A 190 1.66 -6.23 -8.76
CA ASP A 190 1.22 -7.26 -9.71
C ASP A 190 0.34 -6.66 -10.82
N LEU A 191 -0.55 -5.74 -10.45
CA LEU A 191 -1.29 -4.88 -11.38
C LEU A 191 -1.22 -3.43 -10.91
N ALA A 192 -1.13 -2.47 -11.84
CA ALA A 192 -1.35 -1.06 -11.55
C ALA A 192 -2.58 -0.56 -12.32
N MET A 193 -3.45 0.18 -11.65
CA MET A 193 -4.74 0.60 -12.18
C MET A 193 -4.88 2.12 -12.11
N THR A 194 -5.50 2.69 -13.13
CA THR A 194 -5.90 4.09 -13.14
C THR A 194 -7.39 4.19 -13.40
N GLU A 195 -8.12 4.77 -12.46
CA GLU A 195 -9.59 4.92 -12.58
C GLU A 195 -9.97 6.01 -13.58
N LEU A 196 -10.88 5.68 -14.49
CA LEU A 196 -11.53 6.61 -15.41
C LEU A 196 -12.97 6.85 -14.98
N ASP A 197 -13.43 8.12 -15.12
CA ASP A 197 -14.74 8.57 -14.68
C ASP A 197 -15.88 7.78 -15.32
N GLY A 198 -16.64 7.05 -14.47
CA GLY A 198 -17.83 6.31 -14.89
C GLY A 198 -17.59 5.13 -15.84
N GLU A 199 -16.33 4.86 -16.23
CA GLU A 199 -16.00 3.83 -17.22
C GLU A 199 -15.43 2.55 -16.57
N GLY A 200 -14.37 2.67 -15.82
CA GLY A 200 -13.61 1.55 -15.27
C GLY A 200 -12.16 1.92 -15.03
N PHE A 201 -11.27 0.94 -15.19
CA PHE A 201 -9.85 1.06 -14.88
C PHE A 201 -9.00 0.71 -16.11
N VAL A 202 -8.03 1.56 -16.41
CA VAL A 202 -6.89 1.19 -17.25
C VAL A 202 -5.91 0.41 -16.40
N VAL A 203 -5.54 -0.79 -16.83
CA VAL A 203 -4.76 -1.76 -16.06
C VAL A 203 -3.44 -2.03 -16.74
N GLU A 204 -2.35 -1.92 -16.00
CA GLU A 204 -0.99 -2.27 -16.39
C GLU A 204 -0.54 -3.53 -15.64
N ILE A 205 0.22 -4.40 -16.31
CA ILE A 205 0.73 -5.64 -15.74
C ILE A 205 2.14 -5.41 -15.20
N GLY A 206 2.35 -5.71 -13.91
CA GLY A 206 3.64 -5.57 -13.25
C GLY A 206 4.37 -6.88 -12.96
N SER A 207 3.65 -8.02 -13.00
CA SER A 207 4.22 -9.32 -12.68
C SER A 207 3.57 -10.45 -13.47
N GLU A 208 4.19 -11.63 -13.41
CA GLU A 208 3.61 -12.87 -13.98
C GLU A 208 2.30 -13.28 -13.28
N LYS A 209 2.15 -13.01 -11.98
CA LYS A 209 0.87 -13.20 -11.26
C LYS A 209 -0.21 -12.31 -11.86
N GLY A 210 0.12 -11.03 -12.10
CA GLY A 210 -0.78 -10.08 -12.76
C GLY A 210 -1.16 -10.51 -14.17
N ARG A 211 -0.21 -11.03 -14.96
CA ARG A 211 -0.46 -11.56 -16.29
C ARG A 211 -1.50 -12.67 -16.26
N LYS A 212 -1.30 -13.67 -15.39
CA LYS A 212 -2.23 -14.81 -15.25
C LYS A 212 -3.65 -14.35 -14.93
N LEU A 213 -3.79 -13.39 -14.04
CA LEU A 213 -5.12 -12.85 -13.69
C LEU A 213 -5.79 -12.15 -14.88
N ILE A 214 -5.05 -11.32 -15.64
CA ILE A 214 -5.57 -10.63 -16.83
C ILE A 214 -6.02 -11.64 -17.91
N ASP A 215 -5.22 -12.68 -18.12
CA ASP A 215 -5.53 -13.75 -19.10
C ASP A 215 -6.78 -14.54 -18.65
N GLN A 216 -6.90 -14.87 -17.36
CA GLN A 216 -8.08 -15.54 -16.78
C GLN A 216 -9.35 -14.70 -16.95
N LEU A 217 -9.25 -13.38 -16.77
CA LEU A 217 -10.36 -12.45 -16.95
C LEU A 217 -10.69 -12.16 -18.42
N ASN A 218 -9.86 -12.58 -19.37
CA ASN A 218 -10.00 -12.25 -20.79
C ASN A 218 -10.23 -10.75 -21.02
N LEU A 219 -9.43 -9.89 -20.35
CA LEU A 219 -9.55 -8.45 -20.54
C LEU A 219 -9.05 -8.06 -21.93
N VAL A 220 -9.74 -7.12 -22.53
CA VAL A 220 -9.34 -6.52 -23.81
C VAL A 220 -8.30 -5.42 -23.59
N ALA A 221 -7.47 -5.19 -24.59
CA ALA A 221 -6.56 -4.04 -24.58
C ALA A 221 -7.35 -2.73 -24.47
N SER A 222 -6.82 -1.79 -23.66
CA SER A 222 -7.41 -0.45 -23.58
C SER A 222 -7.27 0.29 -24.90
N SER A 223 -8.26 1.12 -25.24
CA SER A 223 -8.14 2.02 -26.38
C SER A 223 -7.06 3.09 -26.12
N GLY A 224 -6.48 3.63 -27.20
CA GLY A 224 -5.53 4.73 -27.08
C GLY A 224 -6.11 5.95 -26.37
N GLY A 225 -7.40 6.23 -26.54
CA GLY A 225 -8.09 7.31 -25.83
C GLY A 225 -8.18 7.04 -24.31
N GLN A 226 -8.44 5.82 -23.89
CA GLN A 226 -8.47 5.44 -22.45
C GLN A 226 -7.08 5.56 -21.82
N ALA A 227 -6.05 5.04 -22.48
CA ALA A 227 -4.68 5.14 -21.99
C ALA A 227 -4.24 6.62 -21.86
N GLN A 228 -4.57 7.45 -22.85
CA GLN A 228 -4.26 8.89 -22.81
C GLN A 228 -5.01 9.62 -21.70
N LYS A 229 -6.29 9.32 -21.47
CA LYS A 229 -7.06 9.87 -20.34
C LYS A 229 -6.42 9.49 -19.01
N ALA A 230 -6.01 8.22 -18.84
CA ALA A 230 -5.35 7.74 -17.62
C ALA A 230 -4.07 8.52 -17.32
N LEU A 231 -3.20 8.68 -18.32
CA LEU A 231 -1.96 9.46 -18.20
C LEU A 231 -2.25 10.92 -17.81
N ALA A 232 -3.18 11.57 -18.49
CA ALA A 232 -3.55 12.96 -18.19
C ALA A 232 -4.06 13.15 -16.75
N ARG A 233 -4.75 12.15 -16.18
CA ARG A 233 -5.19 12.18 -14.77
C ARG A 233 -4.02 12.04 -13.80
N ILE A 234 -3.06 11.20 -14.11
CA ILE A 234 -1.84 11.06 -13.30
C ILE A 234 -1.01 12.36 -13.33
N GLU A 235 -0.87 12.98 -14.50
CA GLU A 235 -0.21 14.29 -14.66
C GLU A 235 -0.92 15.37 -13.85
N TYR A 236 -2.26 15.40 -13.89
CA TYR A 236 -3.05 16.32 -13.07
C TYR A 236 -2.77 16.16 -11.57
N ALA A 237 -2.64 14.91 -11.09
CA ALA A 237 -2.28 14.63 -9.70
C ALA A 237 -0.85 15.07 -9.36
N ALA A 238 0.09 14.96 -10.28
CA ALA A 238 1.47 15.45 -10.11
C ALA A 238 1.50 16.99 -10.03
N ASP A 239 0.84 17.65 -10.96
CA ASP A 239 0.78 19.11 -11.02
C ASP A 239 0.05 19.74 -9.84
N GLY A 240 -0.85 19.00 -9.21
CA GLY A 240 -1.56 19.41 -7.99
C GLY A 240 -0.69 19.50 -6.74
N GLN A 241 0.49 18.90 -6.72
CA GLN A 241 1.39 18.92 -5.58
C GLN A 241 2.16 20.26 -5.49
N ARG A 242 2.09 20.89 -4.33
CA ARG A 242 2.67 22.24 -4.11
C ARG A 242 3.87 22.26 -3.17
N LYS A 243 4.10 21.16 -2.42
CA LYS A 243 5.24 21.08 -1.50
C LYS A 243 6.53 20.89 -2.26
N THR A 244 7.56 21.61 -1.85
CA THR A 244 8.92 21.48 -2.34
C THR A 244 9.84 21.05 -1.22
N LEU A 245 10.85 20.28 -1.55
CA LEU A 245 11.92 19.88 -0.63
C LEU A 245 13.28 20.22 -1.27
N PRO A 246 14.30 20.54 -0.46
CA PRO A 246 15.68 20.54 -0.95
C PRO A 246 16.06 19.16 -1.49
N PRO A 247 17.13 19.06 -2.28
CA PRO A 247 17.65 17.75 -2.71
C PRO A 247 17.84 16.80 -1.52
N ILE A 248 17.47 15.54 -1.68
CA ILE A 248 17.45 14.54 -0.57
C ILE A 248 18.77 14.46 0.19
N LYS A 249 19.91 14.51 -0.52
CA LYS A 249 21.24 14.51 0.13
C LYS A 249 21.45 15.70 1.06
N GLU A 250 20.92 16.87 0.70
CA GLU A 250 20.97 18.06 1.55
C GLU A 250 20.05 17.93 2.76
N VAL A 251 18.86 17.33 2.59
CA VAL A 251 17.92 17.06 3.69
C VAL A 251 18.56 16.13 4.70
N GLU A 252 19.15 15.01 4.23
CA GLU A 252 19.85 14.05 5.09
C GLU A 252 20.96 14.73 5.89
N ALA A 253 21.86 15.44 5.22
CA ALA A 253 22.97 16.13 5.88
C ALA A 253 22.49 17.15 6.93
N LYS A 254 21.43 17.93 6.60
CA LYS A 254 20.86 18.91 7.53
C LYS A 254 20.21 18.24 8.76
N LEU A 255 19.48 17.14 8.58
CA LEU A 255 18.86 16.42 9.69
C LEU A 255 19.91 15.83 10.63
N MET A 256 20.94 15.19 10.08
CA MET A 256 22.04 14.61 10.87
C MET A 256 22.87 15.65 11.61
N ALA A 257 23.00 16.85 11.06
CA ALA A 257 23.72 17.98 11.71
C ALA A 257 22.88 18.69 12.78
N ASN A 258 21.59 18.40 12.92
CA ASN A 258 20.65 19.13 13.77
C ASN A 258 19.83 18.20 14.68
N LEU A 259 20.46 17.18 15.26
CA LEU A 259 19.78 16.22 16.15
C LEU A 259 19.25 16.88 17.43
N GLU A 260 19.89 17.93 17.91
CA GLU A 260 19.51 18.68 19.11
C GLU A 260 18.74 19.99 18.77
N HIS A 261 18.17 20.08 17.57
CA HIS A 261 17.45 21.32 17.19
C HIS A 261 16.17 21.51 18.00
N PRO A 262 15.88 22.74 18.52
CA PRO A 262 14.69 23.00 19.36
C PRO A 262 13.35 22.64 18.73
N GLN A 263 13.29 22.48 17.40
CA GLN A 263 12.08 22.03 16.71
C GLN A 263 11.63 20.63 17.15
N TRP A 264 12.56 19.78 17.59
CA TRP A 264 12.23 18.44 18.10
C TRP A 264 11.43 18.54 19.40
N ASP A 265 11.81 19.45 20.29
CA ASP A 265 11.10 19.71 21.54
C ASP A 265 9.70 20.29 21.28
N ASP A 266 9.58 21.22 20.31
CA ASP A 266 8.28 21.77 19.89
C ASP A 266 7.35 20.66 19.37
N VAL A 267 7.84 19.75 18.51
CA VAL A 267 7.05 18.62 18.02
C VAL A 267 6.69 17.67 19.15
N ALA A 268 7.64 17.34 20.04
CA ALA A 268 7.43 16.46 21.18
C ALA A 268 6.39 17.02 22.16
N SER A 269 6.38 18.33 22.42
CA SER A 269 5.42 18.97 23.32
C SER A 269 3.96 18.84 22.88
N ARG A 270 3.72 18.62 21.57
CA ARG A 270 2.39 18.42 20.99
C ARG A 270 2.03 16.94 20.80
N CYS A 271 2.94 16.03 21.15
CA CYS A 271 2.76 14.60 20.94
C CYS A 271 1.88 14.00 22.03
N LEU A 272 0.82 13.29 21.65
CA LEU A 272 -0.07 12.54 22.54
C LEU A 272 0.47 11.13 22.91
N SER A 273 1.63 10.74 22.37
CA SER A 273 2.23 9.40 22.55
C SER A 273 1.30 8.23 22.17
N CYS A 274 0.37 8.46 21.25
CA CYS A 274 -0.62 7.46 20.85
C CYS A 274 -0.08 6.36 19.89
N GLY A 275 1.13 6.55 19.34
CA GLY A 275 1.76 5.57 18.44
C GLY A 275 1.19 5.51 17.01
N SER A 276 0.16 6.29 16.66
CA SER A 276 -0.49 6.22 15.33
C SER A 276 0.49 6.47 14.18
N CYS A 277 1.43 7.42 14.34
CA CYS A 277 2.45 7.70 13.33
C CYS A 277 3.39 6.51 13.10
N THR A 278 3.74 5.75 14.15
CA THR A 278 4.60 4.56 14.03
C THR A 278 3.87 3.39 13.39
N GLN A 279 2.56 3.29 13.59
CA GLN A 279 1.75 2.23 12.98
C GLN A 279 1.61 2.39 11.47
N VAL A 280 1.53 3.62 10.97
CA VAL A 280 1.36 3.87 9.53
C VAL A 280 2.70 4.03 8.80
N CYS A 281 3.75 4.50 9.47
CA CYS A 281 5.05 4.76 8.84
C CYS A 281 5.75 3.45 8.46
N PRO A 282 6.13 3.24 7.18
CA PRO A 282 6.77 2.02 6.73
C PRO A 282 8.19 1.84 7.26
N THR A 283 8.83 2.92 7.75
CA THR A 283 10.19 2.88 8.31
C THR A 283 10.23 2.70 9.83
N CYS A 284 9.08 2.64 10.50
CA CYS A 284 8.97 2.40 11.95
C CYS A 284 8.74 0.92 12.19
N PHE A 285 9.80 0.14 12.32
CA PHE A 285 9.75 -1.32 12.55
C PHE A 285 10.49 -1.79 13.81
N CYS A 286 10.81 -0.88 14.74
CA CYS A 286 11.30 -1.25 16.05
C CYS A 286 10.22 -2.06 16.80
N HIS A 287 10.63 -3.13 17.47
CA HIS A 287 9.77 -4.04 18.24
C HIS A 287 10.49 -4.53 19.50
N THR A 288 9.73 -5.14 20.38
CA THR A 288 10.23 -5.84 21.57
C THR A 288 9.69 -7.26 21.56
N GLU A 289 10.48 -8.19 22.04
CA GLU A 289 10.07 -9.57 22.27
C GLU A 289 9.72 -9.77 23.75
N ARG A 290 8.70 -10.59 24.00
CA ARG A 290 8.26 -10.94 25.36
C ARG A 290 7.89 -12.40 25.39
N ASP A 291 8.29 -13.07 26.48
CA ASP A 291 7.80 -14.41 26.79
C ASP A 291 6.39 -14.30 27.38
N GLU A 292 5.45 -15.06 26.84
CA GLU A 292 4.10 -15.19 27.37
C GLU A 292 3.85 -16.64 27.78
N PRO A 293 4.26 -17.05 29.02
CA PRO A 293 4.08 -18.42 29.46
C PRO A 293 2.59 -18.76 29.58
N ASN A 294 2.25 -20.02 29.28
CA ASN A 294 0.91 -20.52 29.57
C ASN A 294 0.66 -20.57 31.09
N VAL A 295 -0.60 -20.75 31.51
CA VAL A 295 -1.01 -20.76 32.94
C VAL A 295 -0.24 -21.78 33.77
N LEU A 296 0.22 -22.87 33.17
CA LEU A 296 0.98 -23.92 33.83
C LEU A 296 2.52 -23.71 33.79
N GLY A 297 2.98 -22.70 33.05
CA GLY A 297 4.41 -22.43 32.85
C GLY A 297 5.17 -23.57 32.12
N THR A 298 4.44 -24.39 31.35
CA THR A 298 5.03 -25.53 30.61
C THR A 298 5.38 -25.20 29.18
N GLU A 299 4.75 -24.14 28.64
CA GLU A 299 4.94 -23.61 27.26
C GLU A 299 5.02 -22.10 27.30
N THR A 300 5.78 -21.54 26.38
CA THR A 300 5.88 -20.09 26.15
C THR A 300 5.82 -19.80 24.65
#